data_cbbe009bd82eb60b7435badbe68cbfd5
#
_entry.id   cbbe009bd82eb60b7435badbe68cbfd5
#
_cell.length_a   1.000
_cell.length_b   1.000
_cell.length_c   1.000
_cell.angle_alpha   90.00
_cell.angle_beta   90.00
_cell.angle_gamma   90.00
#
_symmetry.space_group_name_H-M   'P 1'
#
loop_
_entity.id
_entity.type
_entity.pdbx_description
1 polymer ?
#
loop_
_entity_poly.entity_id
_entity_poly.type
_entity_poly.pdbx_seq_one_letter_code
_entity_poly.pdbx_strand_id
1 'polypeptide(L)'
;MGNTRTRADVFLLVSIALTVVLWAVPYGRMIGYPLMLVSTLVHELGHGIAGVLVGGSFQSFEMWSNGSGLAHVVGYDGRFARATVSAGGLVGPACAAAVGFVMARGERRARAMLLVLGVRLL
;
A
#
# COMPACT_ATOMS: atom_id res chain seq x y z
N MET A 1 -23.30 -13.26 -21.65
CA MET A 1 -22.91 -12.03 -20.91
C MET A 1 -23.30 -12.02 -19.44
N GLY A 2 -24.25 -12.83 -18.96
CA GLY A 2 -24.67 -12.86 -17.53
C GLY A 2 -23.64 -13.46 -16.55
N ASN A 3 -22.83 -14.41 -16.99
CA ASN A 3 -21.98 -15.21 -16.07
C ASN A 3 -20.72 -14.48 -15.55
N THR A 4 -20.20 -13.49 -16.26
CA THR A 4 -19.03 -12.71 -15.83
C THR A 4 -19.38 -11.64 -14.79
N ARG A 5 -20.54 -10.99 -14.92
CA ARG A 5 -21.03 -10.02 -13.92
C ARG A 5 -21.32 -10.71 -12.59
N THR A 6 -22.07 -11.80 -12.61
CA THR A 6 -22.39 -12.58 -11.42
C THR A 6 -21.15 -13.05 -10.67
N ARG A 7 -20.09 -13.46 -11.39
CA ARG A 7 -18.80 -13.83 -10.78
C ARG A 7 -18.10 -12.63 -10.13
N ALA A 8 -18.10 -11.48 -10.80
CA ALA A 8 -17.49 -10.26 -10.25
C ALA A 8 -18.22 -9.82 -8.96
N ASP A 9 -19.55 -9.86 -8.97
CA ASP A 9 -20.38 -9.50 -7.80
C ASP A 9 -20.11 -10.45 -6.63
N VAL A 10 -20.00 -11.76 -6.88
CA VAL A 10 -19.67 -12.76 -5.86
C VAL A 10 -18.29 -12.51 -5.28
N PHE A 11 -17.26 -12.27 -6.12
CA PHE A 11 -15.92 -11.96 -5.63
C PHE A 11 -15.89 -10.68 -4.80
N LEU A 12 -16.63 -9.66 -5.20
CA LEU A 12 -16.75 -8.41 -4.46
C LEU A 12 -17.37 -8.65 -3.08
N LEU A 13 -18.52 -9.35 -3.03
CA LEU A 13 -19.20 -9.66 -1.78
C LEU A 13 -18.33 -10.52 -0.85
N VAL A 14 -17.66 -11.53 -1.38
CA VAL A 14 -16.73 -12.37 -0.61
C VAL A 14 -15.57 -11.53 -0.07
N SER A 15 -15.00 -10.64 -0.87
CA SER A 15 -13.91 -9.75 -0.42
C SER A 15 -14.35 -8.80 0.69
N ILE A 16 -15.55 -8.23 0.57
CA ILE A 16 -16.13 -7.37 1.61
C ILE A 16 -16.38 -8.19 2.88
N ALA A 17 -16.99 -9.37 2.76
CA ALA A 17 -17.27 -10.23 3.90
C ALA A 17 -15.98 -10.65 4.62
N LEU A 18 -14.94 -11.06 3.88
CA LEU A 18 -13.64 -11.40 4.44
C LEU A 18 -13.00 -10.21 5.16
N THR A 19 -13.08 -9.02 4.58
CA THR A 19 -12.55 -7.80 5.21
C THR A 19 -13.27 -7.51 6.52
N VAL A 20 -14.60 -7.56 6.52
CA VAL A 20 -15.42 -7.35 7.73
C VAL A 20 -15.09 -8.39 8.80
N VAL A 21 -14.98 -9.67 8.43
CA VAL A 21 -14.62 -10.76 9.35
C VAL A 21 -13.22 -10.53 9.94
N LEU A 22 -12.23 -10.18 9.12
CA LEU A 22 -10.87 -9.89 9.59
C LEU A 22 -10.83 -8.73 10.60
N TRP A 23 -11.72 -7.73 10.43
CA TRP A 23 -11.83 -6.62 11.37
C TRP A 23 -12.60 -6.97 12.65
N ALA A 24 -13.60 -7.85 12.56
CA ALA A 24 -14.44 -8.24 13.67
C ALA A 24 -13.80 -9.27 14.61
N VAL A 25 -12.90 -10.11 14.08
CA VAL A 25 -12.25 -11.18 14.86
C VAL A 25 -11.03 -10.62 15.61
N PRO A 26 -10.84 -10.94 16.90
CA PRO A 26 -9.70 -10.45 17.70
C PRO A 26 -8.34 -10.72 17.08
N TYR A 27 -8.17 -11.88 16.44
CA TYR A 27 -6.92 -12.28 15.75
C TYR A 27 -6.80 -11.75 14.32
N GLY A 28 -7.87 -11.23 13.73
CA GLY A 28 -7.89 -10.71 12.36
C GLY A 28 -6.98 -9.51 12.18
N ARG A 29 -6.88 -8.65 13.19
CA ARG A 29 -5.92 -7.54 13.25
C ARG A 29 -4.47 -8.04 13.17
N MET A 30 -4.17 -9.15 13.80
CA MET A 30 -2.85 -9.75 13.81
C MET A 30 -2.47 -10.29 12.42
N ILE A 31 -3.44 -10.88 11.72
CA ILE A 31 -3.28 -11.36 10.33
C ILE A 31 -3.14 -10.17 9.37
N GLY A 32 -3.92 -9.10 9.57
CA GLY A 32 -3.90 -7.89 8.75
C GLY A 32 -2.71 -6.96 9.03
N TYR A 33 -2.02 -7.12 10.16
CA TYR A 33 -0.94 -6.26 10.60
C TYR A 33 0.22 -6.13 9.59
N PRO A 34 0.75 -7.21 8.99
CA PRO A 34 1.78 -7.10 7.96
C PRO A 34 1.34 -6.29 6.75
N LEU A 35 0.09 -6.46 6.30
CA LEU A 35 -0.49 -5.69 5.19
C LEU A 35 -0.62 -4.21 5.55
N MET A 36 -1.01 -3.91 6.78
CA MET A 36 -1.06 -2.54 7.29
C MET A 36 0.32 -1.89 7.28
N LEU A 37 1.36 -2.60 7.74
CA LEU A 37 2.74 -2.11 7.72
C LEU A 37 3.22 -1.82 6.29
N VAL A 38 2.96 -2.73 5.34
CA VAL A 38 3.30 -2.52 3.93
C VAL A 38 2.55 -1.33 3.35
N SER A 39 1.26 -1.19 3.66
CA SER A 39 0.46 -0.05 3.21
C SER A 39 1.00 1.27 3.73
N THR A 40 1.33 1.35 5.03
CA THR A 40 1.95 2.52 5.65
C THR A 40 3.31 2.83 5.01
N LEU A 41 4.17 1.82 4.84
CA LEU A 41 5.46 1.99 4.20
C LEU A 41 5.34 2.60 2.81
N VAL A 42 4.46 2.08 1.98
CA VAL A 42 4.25 2.57 0.60
C VAL A 42 3.64 3.97 0.59
N HIS A 43 2.76 4.28 1.56
CA HIS A 43 2.20 5.61 1.75
C HIS A 43 3.30 6.64 2.06
N GLU A 44 4.14 6.35 3.04
CA GLU A 44 5.23 7.24 3.45
C GLU A 44 6.32 7.37 2.38
N LEU A 45 6.65 6.28 1.67
CA LEU A 45 7.53 6.33 0.51
C LEU A 45 6.95 7.22 -0.60
N GLY A 46 5.64 7.23 -0.77
CA GLY A 46 4.96 8.12 -1.70
C GLY A 46 5.20 9.60 -1.37
N HIS A 47 5.12 9.99 -0.10
CA HIS A 47 5.50 11.33 0.37
C HIS A 47 6.97 11.62 0.10
N GLY A 48 7.86 10.67 0.42
CA GLY A 48 9.30 10.81 0.22
C GLY A 48 9.68 11.03 -1.25
N ILE A 49 9.16 10.19 -2.14
CA ILE A 49 9.41 10.28 -3.59
C ILE A 49 8.86 11.60 -4.14
N ALA A 50 7.62 11.95 -3.80
CA ALA A 50 7.01 13.21 -4.24
C ALA A 50 7.81 14.42 -3.74
N GLY A 51 8.33 14.36 -2.53
CA GLY A 51 9.17 15.40 -1.96
C GLY A 51 10.48 15.60 -2.72
N VAL A 52 11.15 14.53 -3.11
CA VAL A 52 12.37 14.59 -3.94
C VAL A 52 12.05 15.14 -5.33
N LEU A 53 10.93 14.76 -5.93
CA LEU A 53 10.51 15.25 -7.26
C LEU A 53 10.25 16.76 -7.30
N VAL A 54 9.85 17.36 -6.18
CA VAL A 54 9.64 18.82 -6.08
C VAL A 54 10.86 19.56 -5.53
N GLY A 55 12.03 18.93 -5.54
CA GLY A 55 13.29 19.54 -5.15
C GLY A 55 13.63 19.46 -3.67
N GLY A 56 12.86 18.72 -2.90
CA GLY A 56 13.13 18.42 -1.49
C GLY A 56 14.15 17.31 -1.31
N SER A 57 14.49 17.02 -0.07
CA SER A 57 15.39 15.95 0.35
C SER A 57 14.68 15.02 1.32
N PHE A 58 14.69 13.73 1.03
CA PHE A 58 14.21 12.70 1.93
C PHE A 58 15.28 12.42 2.99
N GLN A 59 14.97 12.65 4.25
CA GLN A 59 15.90 12.53 5.36
C GLN A 59 15.82 11.20 6.07
N SER A 60 14.61 10.81 6.47
CA SER A 60 14.39 9.58 7.23
C SER A 60 12.96 9.10 7.09
N PHE A 61 12.77 7.86 7.46
CA PHE A 61 11.49 7.21 7.59
C PHE A 61 11.40 6.55 8.95
N GLU A 62 10.33 6.80 9.66
CA GLU A 62 10.04 6.18 10.94
C GLU A 62 8.73 5.40 10.87
N MET A 63 8.71 4.22 11.48
CA MET A 63 7.51 3.41 11.60
C MET A 63 7.40 2.87 13.01
N TRP A 64 6.20 2.97 13.58
CA TRP A 64 5.91 2.51 14.94
C TRP A 64 5.17 1.18 14.96
N SER A 65 5.26 0.51 16.09
CA SER A 65 4.60 -0.79 16.30
C SER A 65 3.07 -0.76 16.21
N ASN A 66 2.46 0.42 16.32
CA ASN A 66 1.02 0.60 16.10
C ASN A 66 0.63 0.66 14.61
N GLY A 67 1.63 0.57 13.69
CA GLY A 67 1.42 0.61 12.25
C GLY A 67 1.38 2.03 11.65
N SER A 68 1.60 3.08 12.45
CA SER A 68 1.77 4.43 11.93
C SER A 68 3.18 4.64 11.38
N GLY A 69 3.33 5.56 10.45
CA GLY A 69 4.61 5.93 9.85
C GLY A 69 4.73 7.43 9.68
N LEU A 70 5.94 7.89 9.44
CA LEU A 70 6.25 9.28 9.11
C LEU A 70 7.47 9.37 8.20
N ALA A 71 7.32 10.00 7.05
CA ALA A 71 8.40 10.35 6.15
C ALA A 71 8.86 11.79 6.43
N HIS A 72 10.12 11.95 6.77
CA HIS A 72 10.74 13.27 6.94
C HIS A 72 11.31 13.76 5.61
N VAL A 73 10.63 14.74 5.03
CA VAL A 73 11.05 15.41 3.79
C VAL A 73 11.24 16.90 4.07
N VAL A 74 12.39 17.42 3.70
CA VAL A 74 12.78 18.82 3.93
C VAL A 74 13.20 19.50 2.63
N GLY A 75 13.30 20.83 2.66
CA GLY A 75 13.85 21.59 1.54
C GLY A 75 12.91 21.80 0.36
N TYR A 76 11.61 21.57 0.53
CA TYR A 76 10.60 21.91 -0.48
C TYR A 76 9.77 23.10 0.00
N ASP A 77 9.41 24.00 -0.89
CA ASP A 77 8.65 25.20 -0.55
C ASP A 77 7.56 25.51 -1.58
N GLY A 78 6.58 26.27 -1.13
CA GLY A 78 5.44 26.66 -1.95
C GLY A 78 4.24 25.73 -1.85
N ARG A 79 3.08 26.27 -2.26
CA ARG A 79 1.80 25.55 -2.19
C ARG A 79 1.74 24.33 -3.09
N PHE A 80 2.33 24.45 -4.28
CA PHE A 80 2.38 23.35 -5.25
C PHE A 80 3.20 22.18 -4.72
N ALA A 81 4.39 22.44 -4.19
CA ALA A 81 5.24 21.40 -3.63
C ALA A 81 4.58 20.69 -2.45
N ARG A 82 3.95 21.44 -1.54
CA ARG A 82 3.20 20.86 -0.41
C ARG A 82 2.04 19.99 -0.87
N ALA A 83 1.27 20.45 -1.87
CA ALA A 83 0.17 19.66 -2.44
C ALA A 83 0.68 18.39 -3.09
N THR A 84 1.78 18.44 -3.82
CA THR A 84 2.41 17.28 -4.48
C THR A 84 2.91 16.27 -3.46
N VAL A 85 3.60 16.71 -2.41
CA VAL A 85 4.04 15.82 -1.33
C VAL A 85 2.85 15.17 -0.63
N SER A 86 1.81 15.94 -0.31
CA SER A 86 0.58 15.40 0.30
C SER A 86 -0.11 14.38 -0.60
N ALA A 87 -0.20 14.64 -1.90
CA ALA A 87 -0.78 13.71 -2.87
C ALA A 87 0.06 12.44 -3.03
N GLY A 88 1.37 12.54 -2.85
CA GLY A 88 2.31 11.41 -2.96
C GLY A 88 1.95 10.23 -2.06
N GLY A 89 1.48 10.50 -0.84
CA GLY A 89 1.01 9.46 0.08
C GLY A 89 -0.19 8.68 -0.45
N LEU A 90 -1.09 9.30 -1.20
CA LEU A 90 -2.25 8.63 -1.82
C LEU A 90 -1.86 7.91 -3.12
N VAL A 91 -0.99 8.54 -3.91
CA VAL A 91 -0.55 8.00 -5.21
C VAL A 91 0.38 6.80 -5.02
N GLY A 92 1.21 6.81 -3.98
CA GLY A 92 2.15 5.72 -3.68
C GLY A 92 1.48 4.35 -3.61
N PRO A 93 0.50 4.13 -2.72
CA PRO A 93 -0.23 2.86 -2.63
C PRO A 93 -0.96 2.49 -3.92
N ALA A 94 -1.53 3.47 -4.64
CA ALA A 94 -2.20 3.22 -5.91
C ALA A 94 -1.23 2.70 -6.98
N CYS A 95 -0.05 3.30 -7.09
CA CYS A 95 1.01 2.85 -7.99
C CYS A 95 1.52 1.46 -7.60
N ALA A 96 1.77 1.22 -6.31
CA ALA A 96 2.21 -0.08 -5.82
C ALA A 96 1.16 -1.17 -6.09
N ALA A 97 -0.12 -0.89 -5.88
CA ALA A 97 -1.21 -1.80 -6.21
C ALA A 97 -1.25 -2.09 -7.72
N ALA A 98 -1.12 -1.08 -8.57
CA ALA A 98 -1.09 -1.26 -10.02
C ALA A 98 0.08 -2.14 -10.46
N VAL A 99 1.28 -1.91 -9.92
CA VAL A 99 2.47 -2.74 -10.18
C VAL A 99 2.22 -4.18 -9.69
N GLY A 100 1.70 -4.35 -8.49
CA GLY A 100 1.32 -5.66 -7.94
C GLY A 100 0.34 -6.41 -8.85
N PHE A 101 -0.68 -5.71 -9.35
CA PHE A 101 -1.65 -6.28 -10.29
C PHE A 101 -1.01 -6.74 -11.62
N VAL A 102 -0.13 -5.91 -12.19
CA VAL A 102 0.58 -6.26 -13.43
C VAL A 102 1.51 -7.46 -13.20
N MET A 103 2.18 -7.50 -12.07
CA MET A 103 3.05 -8.63 -11.71
C MET A 103 2.25 -9.92 -11.46
N ALA A 104 1.09 -9.82 -10.84
CA ALA A 104 0.22 -10.97 -10.54
C ALA A 104 -0.38 -11.63 -11.81
N ARG A 105 -0.40 -10.95 -12.95
CA ARG A 105 -0.87 -11.54 -14.22
C ARG A 105 0.00 -12.68 -14.74
N GLY A 106 1.26 -12.77 -14.31
CA GLY A 106 2.18 -13.83 -14.72
C GLY A 106 2.43 -14.81 -13.55
N GLU A 107 2.15 -16.10 -13.72
CA GLU A 107 2.27 -17.10 -12.67
C GLU A 107 3.67 -17.12 -12.01
N ARG A 108 4.74 -17.03 -12.82
CA ARG A 108 6.12 -16.97 -12.29
C ARG A 108 6.39 -15.69 -11.49
N ARG A 109 5.86 -14.54 -11.97
CA ARG A 109 6.01 -13.25 -11.31
C ARG A 109 5.21 -13.17 -10.02
N ALA A 110 3.99 -13.73 -10.02
CA ALA A 110 3.15 -13.82 -8.83
C ALA A 110 3.83 -14.66 -7.73
N ARG A 111 4.40 -15.80 -8.09
CA ARG A 111 5.17 -16.65 -7.15
C ARG A 111 6.40 -15.91 -6.60
N ALA A 112 7.17 -15.24 -7.44
CA ALA A 112 8.32 -14.45 -7.01
C ALA A 112 7.92 -13.33 -6.06
N MET A 113 6.83 -12.61 -6.34
CA MET A 113 6.30 -11.56 -5.48
C MET A 113 5.85 -12.10 -4.12
N LEU A 114 5.14 -13.23 -4.10
CA LEU A 114 4.72 -13.88 -2.87
C LEU A 114 5.90 -14.38 -2.03
N LEU A 115 6.94 -14.90 -2.69
CA LEU A 115 8.17 -15.31 -2.00
C LEU A 115 8.90 -14.12 -1.38
N VAL A 116 9.03 -13.01 -2.10
CA VAL A 116 9.68 -11.79 -1.59
C VAL A 116 8.89 -11.21 -0.40
N LEU A 117 7.57 -11.15 -0.50
CA LEU A 117 6.72 -10.70 0.61
C LEU A 117 6.73 -11.69 1.77
N GLY A 118 6.63 -12.98 1.48
CA GLY A 118 6.62 -14.04 2.50
C GLY A 118 7.93 -14.18 3.25
N VAL A 119 9.07 -14.13 2.57
CA VAL A 119 10.41 -14.20 3.20
C VAL A 119 10.69 -12.98 4.09
N ARG A 120 10.09 -11.84 3.77
CA ARG A 120 10.22 -10.63 4.61
C ARG A 120 9.27 -10.61 5.81
N LEU A 121 8.25 -11.47 5.82
CA LEU A 121 7.24 -11.57 6.88
C LEU A 121 7.52 -12.71 7.86
N LEU A 122 8.44 -13.59 7.55
CA LEU A 122 8.96 -14.64 8.41
C LEU A 122 10.33 -14.22 8.99
#